data_e158010ac7fc89460f46e81f6631b907
#
_entry.id   e158010ac7fc89460f46e81f6631b907
#
_cell.length_a   1.000
_cell.length_b   1.000
_cell.length_c   1.000
_cell.angle_alpha   90.00
_cell.angle_beta   90.00
_cell.angle_gamma   90.00
#
_symmetry.space_group_name_H-M   'P 1'
#
loop_
_entity.id
_entity.type
_entity.pdbx_description
1 polymer ?
#
loop_
_entity_poly.entity_id
_entity_poly.type
_entity_poly.pdbx_seq_one_letter_code
_entity_poly.pdbx_strand_id
1 'polypeptide(L)'
;YILIFFYYIKKFKSFFLIYFFFSGSSLLLIERANNDIIIFLLLFIVTHISFKPIKYFLFFLSSCLKIYPIFGVLYFLNGKDKYKIIFILSSVIIIFFVATYNDIIYLVTNTPKTGDISYGSLAISLNMLKYFHLSINQHLISFFLILSTLVIYINIFRKRILNEIFFYDNMFLLGSTIYLLTFLIGSHFDYRLIFLFFTIPALINLNNNFL
;
A
#
# COMPACT_ATOMS: atom_id res chain seq x y z
N TYR A 1 17.23 1.75 -3.40
CA TYR A 1 16.61 2.53 -2.35
C TYR A 1 17.30 3.89 -2.17
N ILE A 2 18.62 3.92 -1.87
CA ILE A 2 19.40 5.16 -1.66
C ILE A 2 19.32 6.11 -2.86
N LEU A 3 19.40 5.63 -4.09
CA LEU A 3 19.28 6.46 -5.31
C LEU A 3 17.90 7.13 -5.40
N ILE A 4 16.82 6.43 -5.02
CA ILE A 4 15.47 6.99 -4.97
C ILE A 4 15.39 8.10 -3.93
N PHE A 5 16.01 7.89 -2.77
CA PHE A 5 16.12 8.92 -1.73
C PHE A 5 16.75 10.21 -2.25
N PHE A 6 17.94 10.13 -2.86
CA PHE A 6 18.60 11.30 -3.42
C PHE A 6 17.79 11.97 -4.54
N TYR A 7 17.13 11.18 -5.40
CA TYR A 7 16.24 11.71 -6.43
C TYR A 7 15.12 12.56 -5.82
N TYR A 8 14.45 12.07 -4.76
CA TYR A 8 13.34 12.78 -4.13
C TYR A 8 13.81 13.99 -3.33
N ILE A 9 14.92 13.91 -2.60
CA ILE A 9 15.49 15.08 -1.91
C ILE A 9 15.81 16.19 -2.92
N LYS A 10 16.45 15.86 -4.04
CA LYS A 10 16.76 16.82 -5.09
C LYS A 10 15.49 17.43 -5.70
N LYS A 11 14.44 16.61 -5.88
CA LYS A 11 13.20 17.05 -6.52
C LYS A 11 12.32 17.91 -5.61
N PHE A 12 12.16 17.53 -4.35
CA PHE A 12 11.22 18.15 -3.44
C PHE A 12 11.87 19.07 -2.39
N LYS A 13 13.19 19.02 -2.23
CA LYS A 13 13.98 19.82 -1.28
C LYS A 13 13.42 19.80 0.16
N SER A 14 12.79 18.70 0.57
CA SER A 14 12.12 18.57 1.86
C SER A 14 12.93 17.69 2.81
N PHE A 15 13.28 18.23 3.97
CA PHE A 15 13.92 17.50 5.06
C PHE A 15 13.02 16.38 5.62
N PHE A 16 11.71 16.47 5.45
CA PHE A 16 10.77 15.44 5.88
C PHE A 16 11.05 14.06 5.26
N LEU A 17 11.62 14.06 4.05
CA LEU A 17 12.04 12.83 3.37
C LEU A 17 13.11 12.06 4.15
N ILE A 18 13.99 12.75 4.87
CA ILE A 18 15.06 12.12 5.67
C ILE A 18 14.43 11.25 6.76
N TYR A 19 13.48 11.77 7.51
CA TYR A 19 12.80 11.01 8.56
C TYR A 19 12.09 9.77 8.02
N PHE A 20 11.49 9.89 6.84
CA PHE A 20 10.79 8.78 6.22
C PHE A 20 11.75 7.68 5.77
N PHE A 21 12.86 8.04 5.10
CA PHE A 21 13.85 7.08 4.63
C PHE A 21 14.60 6.37 5.75
N PHE A 22 14.83 7.04 6.85
CA PHE A 22 15.47 6.48 8.05
C PHE A 22 14.46 6.03 9.11
N SER A 23 13.19 5.89 8.74
CA SER A 23 12.19 5.33 9.65
C SER A 23 12.51 3.88 10.01
N GLY A 24 12.05 3.43 11.17
CA GLY A 24 12.22 2.05 11.61
C GLY A 24 11.72 1.02 10.60
N SER A 25 10.62 1.31 9.90
CA SER A 25 10.07 0.45 8.85
C SER A 25 11.02 0.30 7.66
N SER A 26 11.66 1.39 7.24
CA SER A 26 12.61 1.39 6.12
C SER A 26 13.90 0.67 6.49
N LEU A 27 14.41 0.87 7.70
CA LEU A 27 15.59 0.19 8.19
C LEU A 27 15.35 -1.31 8.36
N LEU A 28 14.20 -1.70 8.90
CA LEU A 28 13.79 -3.10 9.05
C LEU A 28 13.65 -3.81 7.69
N LEU A 29 13.15 -3.11 6.67
CA LEU A 29 13.05 -3.63 5.31
C LEU A 29 14.42 -3.96 4.73
N ILE A 30 15.41 -3.09 4.94
CA ILE A 30 16.79 -3.27 4.46
C ILE A 30 17.47 -4.38 5.24
N GLU A 31 17.38 -4.37 6.57
CA GLU A 31 17.96 -5.37 7.45
C GLU A 31 17.52 -6.80 7.09
N ARG A 32 16.23 -6.98 6.83
CA ARG A 32 15.66 -8.28 6.50
C ARG A 32 15.83 -8.68 5.04
N ALA A 33 16.45 -7.86 4.20
CA ALA A 33 16.58 -8.09 2.75
C ALA A 33 15.28 -8.59 2.11
N ASN A 34 14.14 -8.02 2.52
CA ASN A 34 12.82 -8.51 2.14
C ASN A 34 12.51 -8.18 0.68
N ASN A 35 11.85 -9.12 -0.02
CA ASN A 35 11.41 -8.94 -1.40
C ASN A 35 10.53 -7.71 -1.63
N ASP A 36 9.98 -7.10 -0.56
CA ASP A 36 9.22 -5.86 -0.65
C ASP A 36 10.05 -4.68 -1.16
N ILE A 37 11.39 -4.73 -1.03
CA ILE A 37 12.30 -3.77 -1.70
C ILE A 37 12.18 -3.88 -3.22
N ILE A 38 12.17 -5.10 -3.74
CA ILE A 38 12.06 -5.35 -5.19
C ILE A 38 10.71 -4.87 -5.69
N ILE A 39 9.63 -5.19 -4.96
CA ILE A 39 8.28 -4.74 -5.29
C ILE A 39 8.18 -3.22 -5.27
N PHE A 40 8.73 -2.57 -4.25
CA PHE A 40 8.80 -1.12 -4.16
C PHE A 40 9.54 -0.51 -5.36
N LEU A 41 10.69 -1.08 -5.76
CA LEU A 41 11.45 -0.63 -6.93
C LEU A 41 10.66 -0.80 -8.22
N LEU A 42 10.00 -1.95 -8.42
CA LEU A 42 9.16 -2.20 -9.60
C LEU A 42 8.02 -1.17 -9.68
N LEU A 43 7.31 -0.94 -8.58
CA LEU A 43 6.23 0.05 -8.53
C LEU A 43 6.75 1.48 -8.70
N PHE A 44 7.94 1.79 -8.16
CA PHE A 44 8.59 3.08 -8.41
C PHE A 44 8.87 3.29 -9.90
N ILE A 45 9.40 2.30 -10.59
CA ILE A 45 9.64 2.34 -12.03
C ILE A 45 8.31 2.49 -12.79
N VAL A 46 7.24 1.78 -12.38
CA VAL A 46 5.88 1.92 -12.94
C VAL A 46 5.41 3.37 -12.90
N THR A 47 5.71 4.11 -11.84
CA THR A 47 5.28 5.52 -11.73
C THR A 47 6.05 6.48 -12.65
N HIS A 48 7.25 6.10 -13.10
CA HIS A 48 8.14 6.97 -13.90
C HIS A 48 8.20 6.60 -15.39
N ILE A 49 7.88 5.36 -15.76
CA ILE A 49 7.85 4.93 -17.15
C ILE A 49 6.61 5.45 -17.86
N SER A 50 6.78 6.04 -19.05
CA SER A 50 5.69 6.46 -19.94
C SER A 50 5.23 5.35 -20.88
N PHE A 51 6.09 4.39 -21.23
CA PHE A 51 5.78 3.31 -22.16
C PHE A 51 4.81 2.29 -21.52
N LYS A 52 3.57 2.34 -21.98
CA LYS A 52 2.43 1.60 -21.39
C LYS A 52 2.65 0.09 -21.26
N PRO A 53 3.13 -0.66 -22.29
CA PRO A 53 3.29 -2.10 -22.18
C PRO A 53 4.26 -2.52 -21.07
N ILE A 54 5.40 -1.85 -20.95
CA ILE A 54 6.38 -2.12 -19.88
C ILE A 54 5.77 -1.77 -18.52
N LYS A 55 5.03 -0.66 -18.41
CA LYS A 55 4.34 -0.26 -17.19
C LYS A 55 3.39 -1.35 -16.69
N TYR A 56 2.56 -1.91 -17.57
CA TYR A 56 1.62 -2.98 -17.21
C TYR A 56 2.32 -4.28 -16.86
N PHE A 57 3.38 -4.63 -17.60
CA PHE A 57 4.18 -5.80 -17.31
C PHE A 57 4.85 -5.73 -15.93
N LEU A 58 5.47 -4.61 -15.60
CA LEU A 58 6.12 -4.42 -14.30
C LEU A 58 5.11 -4.42 -13.13
N PHE A 59 3.93 -3.84 -13.34
CA PHE A 59 2.86 -3.90 -12.34
C PHE A 59 2.36 -5.34 -12.15
N PHE A 60 2.13 -6.08 -13.23
CA PHE A 60 1.78 -7.49 -13.19
C PHE A 60 2.87 -8.30 -12.47
N LEU A 61 4.15 -8.12 -12.84
CA LEU A 61 5.27 -8.81 -12.21
C LEU A 61 5.33 -8.54 -10.70
N SER A 62 5.13 -7.30 -10.28
CA SER A 62 5.09 -6.95 -8.85
C SER A 62 3.95 -7.67 -8.11
N SER A 63 2.80 -7.84 -8.76
CA SER A 63 1.64 -8.55 -8.20
C SER A 63 1.82 -10.07 -8.16
N CYS A 64 2.59 -10.64 -9.08
CA CYS A 64 2.97 -12.07 -9.05
C CYS A 64 3.98 -12.38 -7.94
N LEU A 65 4.88 -11.44 -7.62
CA LEU A 65 5.82 -11.62 -6.52
C LEU A 65 5.14 -11.65 -5.15
N LYS A 66 4.12 -10.84 -4.97
CA LYS A 66 3.23 -10.83 -3.78
C LYS A 66 1.84 -10.32 -4.15
N ILE A 67 0.82 -10.76 -3.43
CA ILE A 67 -0.59 -10.45 -3.73
C ILE A 67 -0.93 -8.96 -3.57
N TYR A 68 -0.41 -8.31 -2.54
CA TYR A 68 -0.88 -6.98 -2.14
C TYR A 68 -0.61 -5.84 -3.16
N PRO A 69 0.38 -5.87 -4.07
CA PRO A 69 0.50 -4.84 -5.11
C PRO A 69 -0.73 -4.70 -6.02
N ILE A 70 -1.57 -5.75 -6.13
CA ILE A 70 -2.84 -5.66 -6.88
C ILE A 70 -3.72 -4.50 -6.41
N PHE A 71 -3.65 -4.16 -5.11
CA PHE A 71 -4.42 -3.05 -4.56
C PHE A 71 -4.03 -1.70 -5.17
N GLY A 72 -2.82 -1.61 -5.71
CA GLY A 72 -2.35 -0.45 -6.45
C GLY A 72 -2.93 -0.30 -7.86
N VAL A 73 -3.81 -1.21 -8.32
CA VAL A 73 -4.44 -1.14 -9.65
C VAL A 73 -5.19 0.18 -9.88
N LEU A 74 -5.66 0.83 -8.81
CA LEU A 74 -6.31 2.13 -8.86
C LEU A 74 -5.40 3.26 -9.39
N TYR A 75 -4.08 3.06 -9.41
CA TYR A 75 -3.11 3.91 -10.10
C TYR A 75 -3.50 4.18 -11.57
N PHE A 76 -4.18 3.24 -12.22
CA PHE A 76 -4.56 3.34 -13.63
C PHE A 76 -5.91 4.04 -13.87
N LEU A 77 -6.59 4.53 -12.82
CA LEU A 77 -7.92 5.17 -12.93
C LEU A 77 -7.94 6.44 -13.78
N ASN A 78 -6.83 7.16 -13.85
CA ASN A 78 -6.75 8.45 -14.55
C ASN A 78 -6.45 8.34 -16.05
N GLY A 79 -6.42 7.13 -16.63
CA GLY A 79 -6.19 6.90 -18.05
C GLY A 79 -7.47 6.94 -18.88
N LYS A 80 -7.35 7.22 -20.19
CA LYS A 80 -8.49 7.19 -21.14
C LYS A 80 -9.16 5.80 -21.18
N ASP A 81 -8.36 4.73 -21.15
CA ASP A 81 -8.83 3.34 -21.21
C ASP A 81 -8.88 2.67 -19.83
N LYS A 82 -9.10 3.44 -18.79
CA LYS A 82 -8.98 3.03 -17.38
C LYS A 82 -9.70 1.72 -17.05
N TYR A 83 -10.96 1.60 -17.41
CA TYR A 83 -11.76 0.41 -17.10
C TYR A 83 -11.27 -0.83 -17.81
N LYS A 84 -10.90 -0.70 -19.10
CA LYS A 84 -10.34 -1.80 -19.89
C LYS A 84 -9.02 -2.31 -19.30
N ILE A 85 -8.14 -1.40 -18.91
CA ILE A 85 -6.82 -1.72 -18.35
C ILE A 85 -6.98 -2.39 -16.98
N ILE A 86 -7.82 -1.81 -16.10
CA ILE A 86 -8.09 -2.40 -14.78
C ILE A 86 -8.68 -3.79 -14.95
N PHE A 87 -9.67 -3.97 -15.83
CA PHE A 87 -10.28 -5.26 -16.09
C PHE A 87 -9.25 -6.29 -16.58
N ILE A 88 -8.43 -5.96 -17.58
CA ILE A 88 -7.41 -6.85 -18.11
C ILE A 88 -6.39 -7.23 -17.03
N LEU A 89 -5.82 -6.24 -16.32
CA LEU A 89 -4.83 -6.52 -15.27
C LEU A 89 -5.41 -7.36 -14.14
N SER A 90 -6.61 -7.03 -13.67
CA SER A 90 -7.28 -7.80 -12.62
C SER A 90 -7.58 -9.23 -13.08
N SER A 91 -8.06 -9.42 -14.31
CA SER A 91 -8.34 -10.76 -14.86
C SER A 91 -7.07 -11.61 -14.97
N VAL A 92 -5.98 -11.05 -15.49
CA VAL A 92 -4.70 -11.77 -15.61
C VAL A 92 -4.15 -12.16 -14.25
N ILE A 93 -4.24 -11.27 -13.27
CA ILE A 93 -3.80 -11.54 -11.91
C ILE A 93 -4.67 -12.59 -11.23
N ILE A 94 -6.00 -12.54 -11.41
CA ILE A 94 -6.91 -13.58 -10.89
C ILE A 94 -6.59 -14.94 -11.50
N ILE A 95 -6.39 -15.01 -12.82
CA ILE A 95 -6.00 -16.25 -13.49
C ILE A 95 -4.69 -16.80 -12.91
N PHE A 96 -3.70 -15.94 -12.70
CA PHE A 96 -2.44 -16.34 -12.08
C PHE A 96 -2.66 -16.93 -10.67
N PHE A 97 -3.48 -16.29 -9.83
CA PHE A 97 -3.77 -16.80 -8.49
C PHE A 97 -4.58 -18.09 -8.50
N VAL A 98 -5.49 -18.26 -9.43
CA VAL A 98 -6.22 -19.53 -9.60
C VAL A 98 -5.25 -20.65 -10.02
N ALA A 99 -4.34 -20.37 -10.94
CA ALA A 99 -3.34 -21.35 -11.41
C ALA A 99 -2.34 -21.75 -10.31
N THR A 100 -2.01 -20.82 -9.39
CA THR A 100 -1.05 -21.04 -8.28
C THR A 100 -1.73 -21.25 -6.92
N TYR A 101 -3.02 -21.59 -6.91
CA TYR A 101 -3.83 -21.65 -5.68
C TYR A 101 -3.24 -22.58 -4.61
N ASN A 102 -2.81 -23.77 -4.99
CA ASN A 102 -2.23 -24.75 -4.06
C ASN A 102 -0.94 -24.24 -3.43
N ASP A 103 -0.07 -23.57 -4.21
CA ASP A 103 1.17 -22.99 -3.73
C ASP A 103 0.90 -21.84 -2.75
N ILE A 104 -0.12 -21.03 -3.03
CA ILE A 104 -0.54 -19.96 -2.15
C ILE A 104 -1.05 -20.50 -0.81
N ILE A 105 -1.90 -21.53 -0.83
CA ILE A 105 -2.38 -22.17 0.41
C ILE A 105 -1.21 -22.71 1.22
N TYR A 106 -0.29 -23.42 0.57
CA TYR A 106 0.91 -23.95 1.23
C TYR A 106 1.73 -22.84 1.88
N LEU A 107 1.95 -21.72 1.18
CA LEU A 107 2.67 -20.57 1.71
C LEU A 107 1.93 -19.92 2.90
N VAL A 108 0.61 -19.71 2.80
CA VAL A 108 -0.18 -19.08 3.86
C VAL A 108 -0.22 -19.94 5.12
N THR A 109 -0.28 -21.26 4.98
CA THR A 109 -0.32 -22.17 6.14
C THR A 109 1.03 -22.31 6.83
N ASN A 110 2.14 -22.25 6.07
CA ASN A 110 3.49 -22.44 6.59
C ASN A 110 4.24 -21.13 6.91
N THR A 111 3.68 -19.97 6.52
CA THR A 111 4.30 -18.68 6.87
C THR A 111 3.98 -18.31 8.30
N PRO A 112 4.98 -17.91 9.12
CA PRO A 112 4.75 -17.45 10.48
C PRO A 112 3.77 -16.29 10.49
N LYS A 113 2.71 -16.42 11.31
CA LYS A 113 1.73 -15.33 11.46
C LYS A 113 2.36 -14.22 12.29
N THR A 114 2.14 -12.98 11.85
CA THR A 114 2.52 -11.82 12.64
C THR A 114 1.66 -11.78 13.90
N GLY A 115 2.31 -11.77 15.06
CA GLY A 115 1.63 -11.65 16.35
C GLY A 115 1.25 -10.19 16.65
N ASP A 116 1.40 -9.80 17.91
CA ASP A 116 0.99 -8.50 18.45
C ASP A 116 1.80 -7.33 17.88
N ILE A 117 3.03 -7.59 17.42
CA ILE A 117 3.95 -6.60 16.88
C ILE A 117 3.81 -6.57 15.35
N SER A 118 2.73 -5.94 14.89
CA SER A 118 2.46 -5.76 13.45
C SER A 118 1.43 -4.66 13.26
N TYR A 119 1.30 -4.14 12.02
CA TYR A 119 0.22 -3.24 11.70
C TYR A 119 -0.93 -3.98 10.99
N GLY A 120 -2.14 -3.44 11.11
CA GLY A 120 -3.34 -3.97 10.48
C GLY A 120 -4.50 -4.06 11.46
N SER A 121 -5.70 -4.16 10.92
CA SER A 121 -6.93 -4.19 11.72
C SER A 121 -6.98 -5.39 12.68
N LEU A 122 -6.47 -6.54 12.25
CA LEU A 122 -6.40 -7.74 13.11
C LEU A 122 -5.36 -7.61 14.21
N ALA A 123 -4.22 -6.98 13.96
CA ALA A 123 -3.19 -6.77 14.99
C ALA A 123 -3.70 -5.80 16.07
N ILE A 124 -4.37 -4.71 15.68
CA ILE A 124 -4.98 -3.77 16.62
C ILE A 124 -6.06 -4.49 17.45
N SER A 125 -6.92 -5.28 16.83
CA SER A 125 -7.96 -6.00 17.55
C SER A 125 -7.41 -7.01 18.55
N LEU A 126 -6.33 -7.73 18.21
CA LEU A 126 -5.64 -8.64 19.14
C LEU A 126 -5.05 -7.89 20.34
N ASN A 127 -4.39 -6.75 20.09
CA ASN A 127 -3.83 -5.93 21.16
C ASN A 127 -4.93 -5.37 22.09
N MET A 128 -6.04 -4.92 21.51
CA MET A 128 -7.19 -4.46 22.30
C MET A 128 -7.76 -5.58 23.18
N LEU A 129 -7.95 -6.79 22.64
CA LEU A 129 -8.41 -7.94 23.39
C LEU A 129 -7.50 -8.28 24.57
N LYS A 130 -6.19 -8.27 24.34
CA LYS A 130 -5.20 -8.54 25.39
C LYS A 130 -5.18 -7.45 26.46
N TYR A 131 -5.17 -6.18 26.04
CA TYR A 131 -5.07 -5.06 26.98
C TYR A 131 -6.33 -4.93 27.87
N PHE A 132 -7.51 -5.11 27.29
CA PHE A 132 -8.78 -4.98 28.00
C PHE A 132 -9.31 -6.32 28.54
N HIS A 133 -8.57 -7.43 28.39
CA HIS A 133 -8.98 -8.77 28.82
C HIS A 133 -10.38 -9.18 28.32
N LEU A 134 -10.73 -8.80 27.08
CA LEU A 134 -12.03 -9.07 26.50
C LEU A 134 -12.09 -10.48 25.89
N SER A 135 -13.17 -11.20 26.13
CA SER A 135 -13.44 -12.53 25.53
C SER A 135 -14.24 -12.46 24.21
N ILE A 136 -14.12 -11.35 23.49
CA ILE A 136 -14.85 -11.09 22.23
C ILE A 136 -14.05 -11.64 21.05
N ASN A 137 -14.73 -12.03 19.98
CA ASN A 137 -14.07 -12.49 18.76
C ASN A 137 -13.26 -11.34 18.09
N GLN A 138 -11.96 -11.58 17.87
CA GLN A 138 -11.04 -10.61 17.25
C GLN A 138 -11.53 -10.08 15.89
N HIS A 139 -12.17 -10.94 15.08
CA HIS A 139 -12.68 -10.56 13.76
C HIS A 139 -13.83 -9.55 13.87
N LEU A 140 -14.60 -9.62 14.94
CA LEU A 140 -15.70 -8.69 15.19
C LEU A 140 -15.17 -7.29 15.52
N ILE A 141 -14.15 -7.20 16.38
CA ILE A 141 -13.49 -5.92 16.67
C ILE A 141 -12.84 -5.35 15.41
N SER A 142 -12.11 -6.18 14.64
CA SER A 142 -11.52 -5.77 13.36
C SER A 142 -12.59 -5.22 12.41
N PHE A 143 -13.74 -5.88 12.29
CA PHE A 143 -14.85 -5.41 11.46
C PHE A 143 -15.37 -4.03 11.90
N PHE A 144 -15.56 -3.81 13.20
CA PHE A 144 -15.97 -2.49 13.69
C PHE A 144 -14.92 -1.40 13.47
N LEU A 145 -13.63 -1.72 13.59
CA LEU A 145 -12.55 -0.80 13.24
C LEU A 145 -12.58 -0.41 11.75
N ILE A 146 -12.78 -1.37 10.87
CA ILE A 146 -12.94 -1.14 9.43
C ILE A 146 -14.16 -0.26 9.16
N LEU A 147 -15.30 -0.60 9.75
CA LEU A 147 -16.54 0.16 9.57
C LEU A 147 -16.38 1.61 10.04
N SER A 148 -15.78 1.82 11.22
CA SER A 148 -15.53 3.16 11.77
C SER A 148 -14.61 3.99 10.87
N THR A 149 -13.53 3.40 10.35
CA THR A 149 -12.63 4.08 9.41
C THR A 149 -13.33 4.44 8.10
N LEU A 150 -14.20 3.58 7.58
CA LEU A 150 -15.01 3.87 6.39
C LEU A 150 -16.00 5.01 6.64
N VAL A 151 -16.68 5.03 7.79
CA VAL A 151 -17.61 6.12 8.15
C VAL A 151 -16.86 7.46 8.27
N ILE A 152 -15.71 7.48 8.92
CA ILE A 152 -14.85 8.67 9.02
C ILE A 152 -14.42 9.13 7.63
N TYR A 153 -13.96 8.20 6.79
CA TYR A 153 -13.57 8.48 5.42
C TYR A 153 -14.70 9.11 4.61
N ILE A 154 -15.90 8.52 4.62
CA ILE A 154 -17.08 9.05 3.91
C ILE A 154 -17.41 10.46 4.40
N ASN A 155 -17.37 10.72 5.71
CA ASN A 155 -17.66 12.04 6.26
C ASN A 155 -16.63 13.10 5.86
N ILE A 156 -15.33 12.74 5.82
CA ILE A 156 -14.25 13.65 5.37
C ILE A 156 -14.38 13.94 3.88
N PHE A 157 -14.62 12.90 3.07
CA PHE A 157 -14.77 13.06 1.61
C PHE A 157 -16.03 13.84 1.21
N ARG A 158 -17.10 13.75 1.99
CA ARG A 158 -18.33 14.53 1.75
C ARG A 158 -18.09 16.04 1.85
N LYS A 159 -17.05 16.48 2.55
CA LYS A 159 -16.69 17.89 2.70
C LYS A 159 -15.91 18.49 1.51
N ARG A 160 -15.82 17.83 0.37
CA ARG A 160 -15.25 18.29 -0.92
C ARG A 160 -13.78 18.76 -0.92
N ILE A 161 -13.16 19.00 0.20
CA ILE A 161 -11.83 19.65 0.28
C ILE A 161 -10.70 18.73 -0.25
N LEU A 162 -10.88 17.41 -0.23
CA LEU A 162 -9.86 16.45 -0.64
C LEU A 162 -10.03 15.94 -2.09
N ASN A 163 -11.18 16.18 -2.73
CA ASN A 163 -11.52 15.54 -3.99
C ASN A 163 -10.64 15.98 -5.16
N GLU A 164 -10.19 17.23 -5.21
CA GLU A 164 -9.46 17.74 -6.37
C GLU A 164 -7.96 17.39 -6.35
N ILE A 165 -7.35 17.26 -5.20
CA ILE A 165 -5.89 17.13 -5.09
C ILE A 165 -5.43 15.67 -5.11
N PHE A 166 -6.13 14.78 -4.39
CA PHE A 166 -5.68 13.39 -4.23
C PHE A 166 -6.12 12.45 -5.34
N PHE A 167 -7.28 12.68 -5.95
CA PHE A 167 -7.76 11.81 -7.03
C PHE A 167 -6.96 11.94 -8.34
N TYR A 168 -6.26 13.06 -8.53
CA TYR A 168 -5.44 13.28 -9.73
C TYR A 168 -3.99 12.85 -9.59
N ASP A 169 -3.51 12.60 -8.37
CA ASP A 169 -2.15 12.09 -8.17
C ASP A 169 -2.14 10.56 -8.16
N ASN A 170 -1.71 9.99 -9.28
CA ASN A 170 -1.62 8.54 -9.45
C ASN A 170 -0.67 7.89 -8.42
N MET A 171 0.40 8.57 -8.02
CA MET A 171 1.33 8.05 -7.02
C MET A 171 0.67 7.97 -5.65
N PHE A 172 -0.10 9.01 -5.27
CA PHE A 172 -0.86 9.00 -4.05
C PHE A 172 -1.85 7.83 -4.02
N LEU A 173 -2.59 7.61 -5.11
CA LEU A 173 -3.52 6.48 -5.23
C LEU A 173 -2.78 5.14 -5.08
N LEU A 174 -1.62 4.97 -5.71
CA LEU A 174 -0.83 3.75 -5.60
C LEU A 174 -0.45 3.45 -4.15
N GLY A 175 0.17 4.40 -3.47
CA GLY A 175 0.65 4.21 -2.10
C GLY A 175 -0.47 4.06 -1.08
N SER A 176 -1.47 4.95 -1.13
CA SER A 176 -2.59 4.94 -0.20
C SER A 176 -3.45 3.69 -0.31
N THR A 177 -3.73 3.20 -1.52
CA THR A 177 -4.55 2.00 -1.71
C THR A 177 -3.83 0.74 -1.27
N ILE A 178 -2.54 0.59 -1.58
CA ILE A 178 -1.75 -0.54 -1.06
C ILE A 178 -1.75 -0.51 0.47
N TYR A 179 -1.46 0.64 1.07
CA TYR A 179 -1.43 0.78 2.52
C TYR A 179 -2.78 0.48 3.17
N LEU A 180 -3.85 1.14 2.71
CA LEU A 180 -5.18 1.00 3.31
C LEU A 180 -5.73 -0.42 3.17
N LEU A 181 -5.64 -1.02 1.98
CA LEU A 181 -6.20 -2.34 1.77
C LEU A 181 -5.40 -3.45 2.46
N THR A 182 -4.08 -3.32 2.54
CA THR A 182 -3.29 -4.23 3.38
C THR A 182 -3.62 -4.08 4.87
N PHE A 183 -3.84 -2.85 5.35
CA PHE A 183 -4.28 -2.61 6.72
C PHE A 183 -5.63 -3.27 7.02
N LEU A 184 -6.58 -3.19 6.09
CA LEU A 184 -7.94 -3.72 6.28
C LEU A 184 -8.01 -5.25 6.25
N ILE A 185 -7.20 -5.90 5.40
CA ILE A 185 -7.33 -7.34 5.13
C ILE A 185 -6.67 -8.22 6.19
N GLY A 186 -5.71 -7.70 6.96
CA GLY A 186 -5.05 -8.57 7.91
C GLY A 186 -4.08 -7.91 8.87
N SER A 187 -3.14 -8.70 9.36
CA SER A 187 -1.98 -8.27 10.12
C SER A 187 -0.73 -8.41 9.25
N HIS A 188 0.09 -7.38 9.21
CA HIS A 188 1.26 -7.31 8.34
C HIS A 188 2.47 -6.74 9.07
N PHE A 189 3.67 -7.08 8.60
CA PHE A 189 4.89 -6.49 9.12
C PHE A 189 5.02 -5.01 8.77
N ASP A 190 5.58 -4.22 9.67
CA ASP A 190 5.69 -2.76 9.57
C ASP A 190 6.53 -2.28 8.37
N TYR A 191 7.41 -3.12 7.81
CA TYR A 191 8.20 -2.75 6.64
C TYR A 191 7.35 -2.43 5.38
N ARG A 192 6.08 -2.87 5.33
CA ARG A 192 5.16 -2.50 4.25
C ARG A 192 4.74 -1.03 4.27
N LEU A 193 4.96 -0.34 5.37
CA LEU A 193 4.76 1.11 5.47
C LEU A 193 5.60 1.90 4.45
N ILE A 194 6.63 1.27 3.86
CA ILE A 194 7.44 1.89 2.80
C ILE A 194 6.58 2.35 1.60
N PHE A 195 5.43 1.72 1.34
CA PHE A 195 4.56 2.11 0.24
C PHE A 195 3.88 3.47 0.46
N LEU A 196 3.81 3.97 1.70
CA LEU A 196 3.40 5.35 1.99
C LEU A 196 4.35 6.38 1.37
N PHE A 197 5.56 5.97 0.99
CA PHE A 197 6.49 6.83 0.27
C PHE A 197 5.89 7.41 -1.01
N PHE A 198 5.03 6.67 -1.69
CA PHE A 198 4.34 7.15 -2.89
C PHE A 198 3.33 8.27 -2.60
N THR A 199 2.90 8.43 -1.35
CA THR A 199 1.95 9.49 -0.97
C THR A 199 2.65 10.83 -0.67
N ILE A 200 3.95 10.81 -0.37
CA ILE A 200 4.72 11.99 0.08
C ILE A 200 4.70 13.14 -0.92
N PRO A 201 4.87 12.92 -2.26
CA PRO A 201 4.84 14.02 -3.22
C PRO A 201 3.54 14.83 -3.16
N ALA A 202 2.40 14.15 -3.05
CA ALA A 202 1.11 14.82 -2.94
C ALA A 202 0.98 15.61 -1.64
N LEU A 203 1.46 15.05 -0.52
CA LEU A 203 1.43 15.72 0.80
C LEU A 203 2.31 16.97 0.83
N ILE A 204 3.50 16.93 0.22
CA ILE A 204 4.38 18.10 0.12
C ILE A 204 3.74 19.20 -0.73
N ASN A 205 3.14 18.83 -1.87
CA ASN A 205 2.47 19.80 -2.74
C ASN A 205 1.26 20.44 -2.05
N LEU A 206 0.53 19.69 -1.22
CA LEU A 206 -0.55 20.25 -0.41
C LEU A 206 -0.04 21.32 0.56
N ASN A 207 1.02 21.02 1.30
CA ASN A 207 1.58 21.98 2.26
C ASN A 207 2.02 23.28 1.59
N ASN A 208 2.59 23.20 0.38
CA ASN A 208 3.01 24.39 -0.37
C ASN A 208 1.84 25.23 -0.92
N ASN A 209 0.65 24.67 -1.01
CA ASN A 209 -0.57 25.39 -1.46
C ASN A 209 -1.32 26.06 -0.29
N PHE A 210 -0.99 25.69 0.96
CA PHE A 210 -1.59 26.28 2.17
C PHE A 210 -0.72 27.36 2.83
N LEU A 211 0.53 27.55 2.39
CA LEU A 211 1.45 28.60 2.78
C LEU A 211 1.48 29.71 1.72
#